data_57cf02720136faffc40f1de07e913304
#
_entry.id   57cf02720136faffc40f1de07e913304
#
_cell.length_a   1.000
_cell.length_b   1.000
_cell.length_c   1.000
_cell.angle_alpha   90.00
_cell.angle_beta   90.00
_cell.angle_gamma   90.00
#
_symmetry.space_group_name_H-M   'P 1'
#
loop_
_entity.id
_entity.type
_entity.pdbx_description
1 polymer ?
#
loop_
_entity_poly.entity_id
_entity_poly.type
_entity_poly.pdbx_seq_one_letter_code
_entity_poly.pdbx_strand_id
1 'polypeptide(L)'
;EIPISDAENTDISFAGKCQNDSYSLLWFISGNKYQSHYYLPMECLEANGGYEFGQTFKPIDCGKDIAALMWHGSIAFIINNTDCKTLKLVGSDGMQNIGITEYPFVWYDKITPSEYYFFDSDGNEIT
;
A
#
# COMPACT_ATOMS: atom_id res chain seq x y z
N GLU A 1 -10.62 -18.12 13.98
CA GLU A 1 -9.90 -17.50 15.09
C GLU A 1 -8.41 -17.85 15.00
N ILE A 2 -7.57 -16.88 15.26
CA ILE A 2 -6.12 -17.09 15.28
C ILE A 2 -5.75 -17.66 16.66
N PRO A 3 -5.11 -18.84 16.72
CA PRO A 3 -4.63 -19.35 18.00
C PRO A 3 -3.66 -18.36 18.66
N ILE A 4 -3.61 -18.36 19.96
CA ILE A 4 -2.76 -17.44 20.72
C ILE A 4 -1.30 -17.55 20.28
N SER A 5 -0.83 -18.77 20.04
CA SER A 5 0.56 -18.98 19.59
C SER A 5 0.83 -18.35 18.24
N ASP A 6 -0.13 -18.39 17.32
CA ASP A 6 0.02 -17.76 16.01
C ASP A 6 -0.04 -16.24 16.14
N ALA A 7 -0.91 -15.74 17.03
CA ALA A 7 -0.99 -14.30 17.29
C ALA A 7 0.33 -13.76 17.84
N GLU A 8 1.01 -14.53 18.70
CA GLU A 8 2.29 -14.15 19.26
C GLU A 8 3.39 -14.12 18.20
N ASN A 9 3.26 -14.93 17.13
CA ASN A 9 4.22 -15.00 16.06
C ASN A 9 3.90 -14.07 14.90
N THR A 10 2.79 -13.33 14.99
CA THR A 10 2.38 -12.42 13.94
C THR A 10 2.71 -11.00 14.35
N ASP A 11 3.57 -10.36 13.56
CA ASP A 11 3.93 -8.97 13.77
C ASP A 11 3.01 -8.08 12.95
N ILE A 12 2.58 -6.98 13.56
CA ILE A 12 1.84 -5.94 12.85
C ILE A 12 2.67 -4.67 12.96
N SER A 13 3.06 -4.14 11.80
CA SER A 13 3.90 -2.95 11.77
C SER A 13 3.31 -1.90 10.86
N PHE A 14 3.55 -0.65 11.22
CA PHE A 14 3.13 0.49 10.41
C PHE A 14 4.04 0.60 9.19
N ALA A 15 3.43 0.68 8.00
CA ALA A 15 4.17 0.72 6.75
C ALA A 15 4.25 2.13 6.15
N GLY A 16 3.20 2.93 6.30
CA GLY A 16 3.20 4.26 5.73
C GLY A 16 1.81 4.88 5.73
N LYS A 17 1.76 6.14 5.31
CA LYS A 17 0.54 6.92 5.32
C LYS A 17 0.31 7.59 3.97
N CYS A 18 -0.92 7.53 3.49
CA CYS A 18 -1.41 8.34 2.38
C CYS A 18 -2.34 9.40 2.96
N GLN A 19 -2.42 10.56 2.32
CA GLN A 19 -3.24 11.64 2.83
C GLN A 19 -4.06 12.29 1.73
N ASN A 20 -5.33 12.58 2.02
CA ASN A 20 -6.23 13.31 1.15
C ASN A 20 -7.08 14.24 2.04
N ASP A 21 -6.74 15.53 2.02
CA ASP A 21 -7.37 16.55 2.88
C ASP A 21 -7.27 16.15 4.36
N SER A 22 -8.39 16.02 5.07
CA SER A 22 -8.40 15.67 6.49
C SER A 22 -8.35 14.17 6.73
N TYR A 23 -8.36 13.36 5.67
CA TYR A 23 -8.34 11.91 5.79
C TYR A 23 -6.94 11.37 5.62
N SER A 24 -6.62 10.36 6.41
CA SER A 24 -5.36 9.64 6.30
C SER A 24 -5.64 8.16 6.12
N LEU A 25 -4.91 7.53 5.22
CA LEU A 25 -4.95 6.09 5.04
C LEU A 25 -3.66 5.53 5.59
N LEU A 26 -3.76 4.77 6.67
CA LEU A 26 -2.62 4.16 7.33
C LEU A 26 -2.49 2.73 6.85
N TRP A 27 -1.33 2.40 6.32
CA TRP A 27 -1.03 1.05 5.89
C TRP A 27 -0.27 0.30 6.97
N PHE A 28 -0.73 -0.90 7.28
CA PHE A 28 -0.05 -1.81 8.20
C PHE A 28 0.24 -3.11 7.48
N ILE A 29 1.31 -3.77 7.88
CA ILE A 29 1.68 -5.08 7.36
C ILE A 29 1.61 -6.07 8.50
N SER A 30 0.88 -7.16 8.29
CA SER A 30 0.76 -8.27 9.24
C SER A 30 1.38 -9.52 8.64
N GLY A 31 2.09 -10.27 9.44
CA GLY A 31 2.70 -11.52 9.03
C GLY A 31 4.03 -11.74 9.70
N ASN A 32 4.60 -12.91 9.50
CA ASN A 32 5.93 -13.20 9.98
C ASN A 32 6.77 -13.81 8.85
N LYS A 33 8.03 -14.15 9.15
CA LYS A 33 8.93 -14.64 8.11
C LYS A 33 8.53 -15.98 7.48
N TYR A 34 7.57 -16.68 8.08
CA TYR A 34 7.11 -17.98 7.60
C TYR A 34 5.74 -17.93 6.94
N GLN A 35 5.08 -16.77 6.96
CA GLN A 35 3.71 -16.63 6.48
C GLN A 35 3.62 -15.52 5.44
N SER A 36 2.58 -15.60 4.63
CA SER A 36 2.27 -14.53 3.70
C SER A 36 1.92 -13.25 4.46
N HIS A 37 2.33 -12.13 3.92
CA HIS A 37 1.99 -10.84 4.48
C HIS A 37 0.56 -10.45 4.13
N TYR A 38 -0.09 -9.80 5.08
CA TYR A 38 -1.38 -9.17 4.87
C TYR A 38 -1.21 -7.66 4.96
N TYR A 39 -1.83 -6.95 4.05
CA TYR A 39 -1.74 -5.50 3.99
C TYR A 39 -3.06 -4.93 4.49
N LEU A 40 -3.00 -4.11 5.53
CA LEU A 40 -4.16 -3.66 6.28
C LEU A 40 -4.27 -2.14 6.18
N PRO A 41 -5.15 -1.62 5.30
CA PRO A 41 -5.39 -0.19 5.23
C PRO A 41 -6.48 0.23 6.21
N MET A 42 -6.22 1.33 6.91
CA MET A 42 -7.14 1.89 7.89
C MET A 42 -7.29 3.38 7.63
N GLU A 43 -8.53 3.83 7.42
CA GLU A 43 -8.78 5.25 7.23
C GLU A 43 -9.00 5.93 8.57
N CYS A 44 -8.39 7.08 8.73
CA CYS A 44 -8.56 7.94 9.90
C CYS A 44 -8.91 9.35 9.45
N LEU A 45 -9.71 10.03 10.26
CA LEU A 45 -10.01 11.44 10.08
C LEU A 45 -9.15 12.23 11.07
N GLU A 46 -8.39 13.18 10.58
CA GLU A 46 -7.63 14.07 11.44
C GLU A 46 -8.56 15.17 11.98
N ALA A 47 -8.71 15.23 13.28
CA ALA A 47 -9.59 16.19 13.93
C ALA A 47 -9.03 16.56 15.29
N ASN A 48 -9.07 17.86 15.64
CA ASN A 48 -8.71 18.38 16.95
C ASN A 48 -7.32 17.94 17.43
N GLY A 49 -6.36 17.85 16.50
CA GLY A 49 -4.99 17.47 16.84
C GLY A 49 -4.76 15.99 17.04
N GLY A 50 -5.74 15.16 16.72
CA GLY A 50 -5.64 13.71 16.82
C GLY A 50 -6.28 13.03 15.64
N TYR A 51 -6.47 11.72 15.76
CA TYR A 51 -7.10 10.91 14.73
C TYR A 51 -8.36 10.26 15.26
N GLU A 52 -9.39 10.26 14.42
CA GLU A 52 -10.59 9.48 14.69
C GLU A 52 -10.61 8.32 13.70
N PHE A 53 -10.83 7.11 14.21
CA PHE A 53 -10.90 5.94 13.36
C PHE A 53 -12.11 6.04 12.42
N GLY A 54 -11.89 5.88 11.13
CA GLY A 54 -12.94 5.86 10.14
C GLY A 54 -13.39 4.45 9.83
N GLN A 55 -12.61 3.75 9.01
CA GLN A 55 -12.97 2.38 8.62
C GLN A 55 -11.73 1.65 8.11
N THR A 56 -11.87 0.32 8.05
CA THR A 56 -10.87 -0.53 7.39
C THR A 56 -11.40 -0.93 6.03
N PHE A 57 -10.48 -1.23 5.12
CA PHE A 57 -10.80 -1.66 3.77
C PHE A 57 -10.14 -2.99 3.48
N LYS A 58 -10.65 -3.67 2.46
CA LYS A 58 -10.01 -4.86 1.95
C LYS A 58 -9.26 -4.48 0.69
N PRO A 59 -7.92 -4.53 0.68
CA PRO A 59 -7.15 -4.14 -0.49
C PRO A 59 -7.23 -5.22 -1.56
N ILE A 60 -6.92 -4.81 -2.80
CA ILE A 60 -6.74 -5.73 -3.89
C ILE A 60 -5.32 -6.28 -3.79
N ASP A 61 -5.20 -7.59 -3.69
CA ASP A 61 -3.90 -8.24 -3.69
C ASP A 61 -3.41 -8.32 -5.14
N CYS A 62 -2.34 -7.59 -5.44
CA CYS A 62 -1.70 -7.63 -6.75
C CYS A 62 -0.70 -8.78 -6.86
N GLY A 63 -0.51 -9.53 -5.78
CA GLY A 63 0.48 -10.60 -5.72
C GLY A 63 1.87 -10.06 -5.47
N LYS A 64 2.80 -10.96 -5.15
CA LYS A 64 4.22 -10.62 -5.01
C LYS A 64 4.49 -9.47 -4.04
N ASP A 65 3.78 -9.46 -2.91
CA ASP A 65 3.92 -8.44 -1.87
C ASP A 65 3.61 -7.02 -2.35
N ILE A 66 2.61 -6.90 -3.19
CA ILE A 66 2.11 -5.61 -3.68
C ILE A 66 0.59 -5.60 -3.52
N ALA A 67 0.06 -4.50 -3.01
CA ALA A 67 -1.37 -4.32 -2.86
C ALA A 67 -1.80 -2.94 -3.31
N ALA A 68 -3.05 -2.81 -3.75
CA ALA A 68 -3.64 -1.57 -4.20
C ALA A 68 -5.03 -1.41 -3.60
N LEU A 69 -5.43 -0.17 -3.37
CA LEU A 69 -6.74 0.15 -2.81
C LEU A 69 -7.32 1.38 -3.49
N MET A 70 -8.56 1.27 -3.95
CA MET A 70 -9.29 2.45 -4.38
C MET A 70 -9.67 3.26 -3.14
N TRP A 71 -9.21 4.50 -3.08
CA TRP A 71 -9.43 5.37 -1.93
C TRP A 71 -9.63 6.81 -2.39
N HIS A 72 -10.76 7.39 -2.04
CA HIS A 72 -11.14 8.75 -2.41
C HIS A 72 -10.98 9.03 -3.92
N GLY A 73 -11.44 8.08 -4.73
CA GLY A 73 -11.45 8.24 -6.18
C GLY A 73 -10.12 8.03 -6.88
N SER A 74 -9.08 7.63 -6.15
CA SER A 74 -7.81 7.30 -6.75
C SER A 74 -7.28 5.99 -6.16
N ILE A 75 -6.03 5.66 -6.46
CA ILE A 75 -5.46 4.37 -6.05
C ILE A 75 -4.30 4.61 -5.10
N ALA A 76 -4.36 3.96 -3.94
CA ALA A 76 -3.25 3.91 -2.99
C ALA A 76 -2.53 2.57 -3.15
N PHE A 77 -1.19 2.62 -3.18
CA PHE A 77 -0.36 1.44 -3.37
C PHE A 77 0.50 1.20 -2.14
N ILE A 78 0.72 -0.07 -1.84
CA ILE A 78 1.79 -0.47 -0.93
C ILE A 78 2.63 -1.54 -1.64
N ILE A 79 3.92 -1.30 -1.71
CA ILE A 79 4.87 -2.17 -2.41
C ILE A 79 5.92 -2.61 -1.41
N ASN A 80 5.92 -3.90 -1.09
CA ASN A 80 6.88 -4.50 -0.17
C ASN A 80 7.74 -5.55 -0.87
N ASN A 81 7.70 -5.60 -2.18
CA ASN A 81 8.54 -6.48 -2.99
C ASN A 81 9.86 -5.77 -3.26
N THR A 82 10.95 -6.28 -2.70
CA THR A 82 12.26 -5.64 -2.83
C THR A 82 12.85 -5.74 -4.24
N ASP A 83 12.27 -6.54 -5.11
CA ASP A 83 12.66 -6.60 -6.51
C ASP A 83 11.99 -5.49 -7.33
N CYS A 84 10.91 -4.93 -6.83
CA CYS A 84 10.20 -3.85 -7.52
C CYS A 84 10.96 -2.54 -7.35
N LYS A 85 11.43 -1.98 -8.45
CA LYS A 85 12.22 -0.74 -8.45
C LYS A 85 11.49 0.44 -9.05
N THR A 86 10.41 0.18 -9.79
CA THR A 86 9.66 1.25 -10.45
C THR A 86 8.16 0.95 -10.42
N LEU A 87 7.40 1.96 -10.07
CA LEU A 87 5.95 1.99 -10.25
C LEU A 87 5.66 2.92 -11.42
N LYS A 88 5.07 2.39 -12.48
CA LYS A 88 4.70 3.18 -13.65
C LYS A 88 3.21 3.44 -13.65
N LEU A 89 2.84 4.71 -13.74
CA LEU A 89 1.45 5.12 -13.80
C LEU A 89 1.17 5.75 -15.15
N VAL A 90 0.08 5.32 -15.80
CA VAL A 90 -0.33 5.85 -17.10
C VAL A 90 -1.67 6.55 -16.88
N GLY A 91 -1.74 7.80 -17.30
CA GLY A 91 -2.95 8.59 -17.18
C GLY A 91 -3.22 9.40 -18.44
N SER A 92 -4.28 10.21 -18.39
CA SER A 92 -4.66 11.05 -19.53
C SER A 92 -3.59 12.09 -19.88
N ASP A 93 -2.79 12.50 -18.88
CA ASP A 93 -1.75 13.51 -19.05
C ASP A 93 -0.37 12.92 -19.38
N GLY A 94 -0.29 11.61 -19.58
CA GLY A 94 0.97 10.96 -19.90
C GLY A 94 1.35 9.89 -18.89
N MET A 95 2.65 9.62 -18.82
CA MET A 95 3.19 8.57 -17.97
C MET A 95 4.05 9.16 -16.86
N GLN A 96 4.03 8.51 -15.70
CA GLN A 96 4.88 8.87 -14.58
C GLN A 96 5.60 7.61 -14.10
N ASN A 97 6.91 7.72 -13.92
CA ASN A 97 7.72 6.63 -13.37
C ASN A 97 8.18 7.04 -11.99
N ILE A 98 7.88 6.20 -11.00
CA ILE A 98 8.20 6.46 -9.61
C ILE A 98 9.26 5.46 -9.18
N GLY A 99 10.45 5.97 -8.82
CA GLY A 99 11.53 5.13 -8.35
C GLY A 99 11.29 4.70 -6.91
N ILE A 100 11.54 3.42 -6.62
CA ILE A 100 11.32 2.85 -5.30
C ILE A 100 12.68 2.52 -4.69
N THR A 101 12.99 3.19 -3.58
CA THR A 101 14.27 3.05 -2.89
C THR A 101 14.13 2.55 -1.47
N GLU A 102 12.92 2.51 -0.94
CA GLU A 102 12.65 2.06 0.43
C GLU A 102 11.48 1.08 0.43
N TYR A 103 11.49 0.15 1.36
CA TYR A 103 10.43 -0.85 1.52
C TYR A 103 10.04 -0.97 2.97
N PRO A 104 8.76 -1.05 3.28
CA PRO A 104 7.63 -0.92 2.36
C PRO A 104 7.51 0.48 1.78
N PHE A 105 7.06 0.57 0.55
CA PHE A 105 6.85 1.84 -0.15
C PHE A 105 5.36 2.08 -0.32
N VAL A 106 4.89 3.24 0.12
CA VAL A 106 3.48 3.63 0.04
C VAL A 106 3.36 4.84 -0.88
N TRP A 107 2.43 4.77 -1.82
CA TRP A 107 2.20 5.84 -2.79
C TRP A 107 0.72 6.13 -2.97
N TYR A 108 0.40 7.40 -3.04
CA TYR A 108 -0.95 7.84 -3.36
C TYR A 108 -0.88 9.21 -4.03
N ASP A 109 -1.68 9.38 -5.10
CA ASP A 109 -1.86 10.67 -5.74
C ASP A 109 -3.36 10.84 -5.98
N LYS A 110 -3.84 12.08 -5.89
CA LYS A 110 -5.25 12.39 -6.10
C LYS A 110 -5.68 12.18 -7.55
N ILE A 111 -4.75 12.15 -8.49
CA ILE A 111 -5.04 11.91 -9.90
C ILE A 111 -5.06 10.41 -10.17
N THR A 112 -6.22 9.90 -10.58
CA THR A 112 -6.39 8.47 -10.81
C THR A 112 -5.70 8.04 -12.08
N PRO A 113 -4.75 7.09 -12.04
CA PRO A 113 -4.19 6.53 -13.26
C PRO A 113 -5.19 5.61 -13.94
N SER A 114 -5.11 5.52 -15.27
CA SER A 114 -5.92 4.56 -16.03
C SER A 114 -5.29 3.17 -16.02
N GLU A 115 -3.97 3.11 -15.91
CA GLU A 115 -3.21 1.86 -15.86
C GLU A 115 -2.01 2.02 -14.94
N TYR A 116 -1.53 0.91 -14.40
CA TYR A 116 -0.32 0.92 -13.58
C TYR A 116 0.45 -0.38 -13.79
N TYR A 117 1.78 -0.29 -13.64
CA TYR A 117 2.69 -1.41 -13.87
C TYR A 117 3.83 -1.37 -12.86
N PHE A 118 4.39 -2.54 -12.57
CA PHE A 118 5.50 -2.69 -11.64
C PHE A 118 6.68 -3.30 -12.38
N PHE A 119 7.86 -2.74 -12.20
CA PHE A 119 9.06 -3.19 -12.91
C PHE A 119 10.22 -3.46 -11.95
N ASP A 120 11.05 -4.44 -12.30
CA ASP A 120 12.27 -4.74 -11.54
C ASP A 120 13.44 -3.88 -12.03
N SER A 121 14.65 -4.14 -11.49
CA SER A 121 15.84 -3.35 -11.85
C SER A 121 16.29 -3.54 -13.29
N ASP A 122 15.89 -4.65 -13.91
CA ASP A 122 16.24 -4.94 -15.30
C ASP A 122 15.21 -4.39 -16.28
N GLY A 123 14.16 -3.75 -15.79
CA GLY A 123 13.09 -3.21 -16.61
C GLY A 123 12.04 -4.25 -17.02
N ASN A 124 12.04 -5.41 -16.37
CA ASN A 124 11.05 -6.45 -16.61
C ASN A 124 9.83 -6.25 -15.73
N GLU A 125 8.66 -6.43 -16.32
CA GLU A 125 7.43 -6.28 -15.57
C GLU A 125 7.25 -7.42 -14.56
N ILE A 126 6.87 -7.04 -13.34
CA ILE A 126 6.53 -7.99 -12.28
C ILE A 126 5.04 -8.29 -12.42
N THR A 127 4.72 -9.54 -12.74
CA THR A 127 3.33 -9.98 -12.97
C THR A 127 2.92 -11.12 -12.05
#